data_687333f71a086f9cd57c43d24d450efe
#
_entry.id   687333f71a086f9cd57c43d24d450efe
#
_cell.length_a   1.000
_cell.length_b   1.000
_cell.length_c   1.000
_cell.angle_alpha   90.00
_cell.angle_beta   90.00
_cell.angle_gamma   90.00
#
_symmetry.space_group_name_H-M   'P 1'
#
loop_
_entity.id
_entity.type
_entity.pdbx_description
1 polymer ?
#
loop_
_entity_poly.entity_id
_entity_poly.type
_entity_poly.pdbx_seq_one_letter_code
_entity_poly.pdbx_strand_id
1 'polypeptide(L)'
;MRTREYLDTAAKIVTGQRQHEYGDKYQNHNNIAKLWSAYLDYNISAHDVAICMMLLKAARLKHRPTQDCYIDMAGYAAIAVSYTHLRAHET
;
A
#
# COMPACT_ATOMS: atom_id res chain seq x y z
N MET A 1 -17.43 8.76 7.70
CA MET A 1 -17.19 8.44 6.28
C MET A 1 -17.84 7.09 5.95
N ARG A 2 -18.61 7.05 4.89
CA ARG A 2 -19.29 5.83 4.48
C ARG A 2 -18.28 4.89 3.80
N THR A 3 -18.59 3.60 3.83
CA THR A 3 -17.71 2.57 3.26
C THR A 3 -17.29 2.89 1.83
N ARG A 4 -18.24 3.25 0.96
CA ARG A 4 -17.93 3.55 -0.44
C ARG A 4 -17.03 4.76 -0.57
N GLU A 5 -17.29 5.82 0.18
CA GLU A 5 -16.48 7.02 0.15
C GLU A 5 -15.05 6.73 0.59
N TYR A 6 -14.91 5.94 1.63
CA TYR A 6 -13.62 5.55 2.16
C TYR A 6 -12.81 4.77 1.11
N LEU A 7 -13.44 3.78 0.49
CA LEU A 7 -12.76 2.97 -0.52
C LEU A 7 -12.49 3.77 -1.79
N ASP A 8 -13.41 4.63 -2.20
CA ASP A 8 -13.20 5.50 -3.37
C ASP A 8 -12.06 6.48 -3.12
N THR A 9 -11.97 7.01 -1.91
CA THR A 9 -10.88 7.92 -1.55
C THR A 9 -9.54 7.18 -1.64
N ALA A 10 -9.46 5.97 -1.10
CA ALA A 10 -8.25 5.17 -1.17
C ALA A 10 -7.88 4.87 -2.63
N ALA A 11 -8.86 4.52 -3.45
CA ALA A 11 -8.63 4.24 -4.85
C ALA A 11 -8.08 5.47 -5.58
N LYS A 12 -8.63 6.64 -5.33
CA LYS A 12 -8.17 7.89 -5.95
C LYS A 12 -6.73 8.22 -5.56
N ILE A 13 -6.37 7.98 -4.30
CA ILE A 13 -5.01 8.24 -3.84
C ILE A 13 -4.02 7.32 -4.56
N VAL A 14 -4.37 6.05 -4.70
CA VAL A 14 -3.49 5.05 -5.32
C VAL A 14 -3.34 5.29 -6.82
N THR A 15 -4.43 5.65 -7.51
CA THR A 15 -4.45 5.75 -8.97
C THR A 15 -4.41 7.17 -9.50
N GLY A 16 -4.42 8.16 -8.63
CA GLY A 16 -4.63 9.53 -9.03
C GLY A 16 -3.38 10.38 -8.99
N GLN A 17 -3.56 11.61 -8.54
CA GLN A 17 -2.61 12.69 -8.64
C GLN A 17 -1.25 12.42 -8.00
N ARG A 18 -1.19 11.61 -6.95
CA ARG A 18 0.08 11.32 -6.27
C ARG A 18 1.07 10.60 -7.16
N GLN A 19 0.58 9.85 -8.14
CA GLN A 19 1.46 9.18 -9.10
C GLN A 19 2.31 10.19 -9.86
N HIS A 20 1.75 11.36 -10.13
CA HIS A 20 2.47 12.44 -10.81
C HIS A 20 3.64 12.95 -9.98
N GLU A 21 3.44 13.10 -8.67
CA GLU A 21 4.44 13.70 -7.79
C GLU A 21 5.53 12.71 -7.39
N TYR A 22 5.17 11.46 -7.17
CA TYR A 22 6.06 10.46 -6.58
C TYR A 22 6.37 9.31 -7.52
N GLY A 23 5.91 9.39 -8.77
CA GLY A 23 6.08 8.35 -9.75
C GLY A 23 5.11 7.20 -9.55
N ASP A 24 5.33 6.14 -10.29
CA ASP A 24 4.51 4.95 -10.24
C ASP A 24 4.68 4.25 -8.89
N LYS A 25 3.59 4.05 -8.18
CA LYS A 25 3.62 3.41 -6.87
C LYS A 25 4.18 1.99 -6.93
N TYR A 26 3.88 1.27 -7.99
CA TYR A 26 4.38 -0.10 -8.16
C TYR A 26 5.89 -0.09 -8.35
N GLN A 27 6.38 0.82 -9.16
CA GLN A 27 7.82 1.02 -9.35
C GLN A 27 8.48 1.42 -8.04
N ASN A 28 7.85 2.33 -7.31
CA ASN A 28 8.38 2.80 -6.03
C ASN A 28 8.47 1.67 -5.01
N HIS A 29 7.45 0.82 -4.93
CA HIS A 29 7.48 -0.32 -4.02
C HIS A 29 8.59 -1.31 -4.41
N ASN A 30 8.83 -1.49 -5.71
CA ASN A 30 9.92 -2.32 -6.17
C ASN A 30 11.28 -1.75 -5.75
N ASN A 31 11.43 -0.43 -5.85
CA ASN A 31 12.67 0.23 -5.43
C ASN A 31 12.88 0.09 -3.92
N ILE A 32 11.82 0.27 -3.15
CA ILE A 32 11.89 0.11 -1.69
C ILE A 32 12.28 -1.32 -1.35
N ALA A 33 11.67 -2.30 -2.04
CA ALA A 33 11.97 -3.71 -1.82
C ALA A 33 13.45 -4.00 -2.04
N LYS A 34 14.04 -3.44 -3.09
CA LYS A 34 15.47 -3.61 -3.38
C LYS A 34 16.34 -3.03 -2.27
N LEU A 35 16.00 -1.84 -1.80
CA LEU A 35 16.77 -1.18 -0.75
C LEU A 35 16.65 -1.92 0.57
N TRP A 36 15.45 -2.35 0.92
CA TRP A 36 15.23 -3.11 2.15
C TRP A 36 15.93 -4.47 2.09
N SER A 37 15.87 -5.13 0.93
CA SER A 37 16.55 -6.42 0.75
C SER A 37 18.06 -6.28 0.94
N ALA A 38 18.62 -5.22 0.41
CA ALA A 38 20.04 -4.95 0.56
C ALA A 38 20.44 -4.69 2.00
N TYR A 39 19.65 -3.86 2.68
CA TYR A 39 19.93 -3.48 4.07
C TYR A 39 19.80 -4.65 5.03
N LEU A 40 18.74 -5.45 4.85
CA LEU A 40 18.43 -6.55 5.75
C LEU A 40 19.13 -7.86 5.35
N ASP A 41 19.76 -7.86 4.19
CA ASP A 41 20.38 -9.06 3.63
C ASP A 41 19.37 -10.22 3.59
N TYR A 42 18.18 -9.92 3.13
CA TYR A 42 17.08 -10.85 3.04
C TYR A 42 16.19 -10.45 1.87
N ASN A 43 15.66 -11.42 1.17
CA ASN A 43 14.83 -11.13 -0.01
C ASN A 43 13.47 -10.60 0.38
N ILE A 44 13.26 -9.31 0.18
CA ILE A 44 12.00 -8.60 0.45
C ILE A 44 11.35 -8.28 -0.89
N SER A 45 10.11 -8.66 -1.07
CA SER A 45 9.35 -8.37 -2.28
C SER A 45 8.59 -7.05 -2.16
N ALA A 46 8.14 -6.54 -3.30
CA ALA A 46 7.26 -5.36 -3.31
C ALA A 46 5.96 -5.64 -2.55
N HIS A 47 5.45 -6.86 -2.63
CA HIS A 47 4.28 -7.26 -1.83
C HIS A 47 4.58 -7.14 -0.34
N ASP A 48 5.75 -7.61 0.09
CA ASP A 48 6.16 -7.50 1.50
C ASP A 48 6.19 -6.04 1.93
N VAL A 49 6.70 -5.16 1.07
CA VAL A 49 6.73 -3.72 1.37
C VAL A 49 5.32 -3.19 1.62
N ALA A 50 4.38 -3.54 0.75
CA ALA A 50 3.00 -3.07 0.90
C ALA A 50 2.38 -3.57 2.20
N ILE A 51 2.61 -4.83 2.56
CA ILE A 51 2.12 -5.39 3.83
C ILE A 51 2.76 -4.66 5.00
N CYS A 52 4.07 -4.41 4.96
CA CYS A 52 4.75 -3.68 6.04
C CYS A 52 4.21 -2.26 6.20
N MET A 53 3.87 -1.60 5.09
CA MET A 53 3.28 -0.27 5.16
C MET A 53 1.90 -0.29 5.79
N MET A 54 1.12 -1.34 5.54
CA MET A 54 -0.17 -1.53 6.22
C MET A 54 0.06 -1.68 7.73
N LEU A 55 1.04 -2.47 8.12
CA LEU A 55 1.36 -2.67 9.53
C LEU A 55 1.84 -1.37 10.19
N LEU A 56 2.60 -0.56 9.47
CA LEU A 56 3.03 0.75 9.95
C LEU A 56 1.81 1.63 10.27
N LYS A 57 0.85 1.66 9.37
CA LYS A 57 -0.37 2.44 9.59
C LYS A 57 -1.20 1.87 10.72
N ALA A 58 -1.28 0.54 10.81
CA ALA A 58 -1.98 -0.11 11.92
C ALA A 58 -1.37 0.27 13.27
N ALA A 59 -0.04 0.34 13.33
CA ALA A 59 0.65 0.74 14.56
C ALA A 59 0.29 2.16 14.97
N ARG A 60 0.13 3.05 14.00
CA ARG A 60 -0.27 4.44 14.27
C ARG A 60 -1.68 4.55 14.82
N LEU A 61 -2.57 3.65 14.46
CA LEU A 61 -3.95 3.64 14.95
C LEU A 61 -4.00 3.43 16.46
N LYS A 62 -3.03 2.71 17.02
CA LYS A 62 -2.97 2.49 18.45
C LYS A 62 -2.77 3.80 19.21
N HIS A 63 -2.00 4.71 18.65
CA HIS A 63 -1.72 6.00 19.26
C HIS A 63 -2.81 7.02 18.92
N ARG A 64 -3.17 7.14 17.65
CA ARG A 64 -4.14 8.12 17.19
C ARG A 64 -4.92 7.57 15.99
N PRO A 65 -6.12 7.05 16.22
CA PRO A 65 -6.94 6.53 15.12
C PRO A 65 -7.49 7.67 14.28
N THR A 66 -7.10 7.72 13.02
CA THR A 66 -7.58 8.73 12.07
C THR A 66 -8.12 8.04 10.82
N GLN A 67 -9.02 8.71 10.13
CA GLN A 67 -9.53 8.21 8.86
C GLN A 67 -8.42 8.03 7.84
N ASP A 68 -7.44 8.94 7.86
CA ASP A 68 -6.31 8.88 6.92
C ASP A 68 -5.52 7.59 7.05
N CYS A 69 -5.32 7.10 8.27
CA CYS A 69 -4.62 5.83 8.47
C CYS A 69 -5.39 4.67 7.84
N TYR A 70 -6.71 4.64 8.02
CA TYR A 70 -7.54 3.59 7.42
C TYR A 70 -7.54 3.68 5.90
N ILE A 71 -7.62 4.89 5.37
CA ILE A 71 -7.58 5.12 3.92
C ILE A 71 -6.24 4.65 3.36
N ASP A 72 -5.15 4.99 4.03
CA ASP A 72 -3.81 4.57 3.59
C ASP A 72 -3.68 3.06 3.63
N MET A 73 -4.20 2.40 4.68
CA MET A 73 -4.17 0.94 4.76
C MET A 73 -4.92 0.31 3.59
N ALA A 74 -6.08 0.84 3.23
CA ALA A 74 -6.85 0.33 2.10
C ALA A 74 -6.07 0.53 0.79
N GLY A 75 -5.37 1.65 0.65
CA GLY A 75 -4.53 1.91 -0.51
C GLY A 75 -3.39 0.91 -0.63
N TYR A 76 -2.69 0.65 0.46
CA TYR A 76 -1.61 -0.34 0.47
C TYR A 76 -2.14 -1.75 0.23
N ALA A 77 -3.34 -2.06 0.74
CA ALA A 77 -3.96 -3.36 0.47
C ALA A 77 -4.22 -3.53 -1.03
N ALA A 78 -4.72 -2.50 -1.69
CA ALA A 78 -4.95 -2.53 -3.14
C ALA A 78 -3.65 -2.72 -3.90
N ILE A 79 -2.58 -2.05 -3.47
CA ILE A 79 -1.26 -2.22 -4.08
C ILE A 79 -0.77 -3.65 -3.86
N ALA A 80 -0.92 -4.18 -2.65
CA ALA A 80 -0.47 -5.53 -2.32
C ALA A 80 -1.15 -6.57 -3.20
N VAL A 81 -2.45 -6.43 -3.42
CA VAL A 81 -3.22 -7.36 -4.27
C VAL A 81 -2.62 -7.43 -5.68
N SER A 82 -2.14 -6.31 -6.21
CA SER A 82 -1.60 -6.26 -7.57
C SER A 82 -0.33 -7.09 -7.74
N TYR A 83 0.36 -7.38 -6.65
CA TYR A 83 1.59 -8.19 -6.67
C TYR A 83 1.33 -9.66 -6.43
N THR A 84 0.08 -10.06 -6.22
CA THR A 84 -0.25 -11.46 -6.00
C THR A 84 -0.69 -12.09 -7.31
N HIS A 85 -0.82 -13.40 -7.32
CA HIS A 85 -1.39 -14.11 -8.44
C HIS A 85 -2.90 -14.25 -8.31
N LEU A 86 -3.48 -13.60 -7.31
CA LEU A 86 -4.92 -13.54 -7.15
C LEU A 86 -5.48 -12.60 -8.20
N ARG A 87 -6.16 -13.16 -9.17
CA ARG A 87 -6.70 -12.44 -10.31
C ARG A 87 -8.21 -12.39 -10.23
N ALA A 88 -8.79 -11.58 -11.11
CA ALA A 88 -10.25 -11.50 -11.20
C ALA A 88 -10.90 -12.87 -11.39
N HIS A 89 -10.24 -13.75 -12.12
CA HIS A 89 -10.80 -15.10 -12.38
C HIS A 89 -10.79 -15.97 -11.12
N GLU A 90 -10.08 -15.61 -10.13
CA GLU A 90 -9.97 -16.36 -8.89
C GLU A 90 -11.06 -16.00 -7.90
N THR A 91 -11.79 -14.98 -8.21
CA THR A 91 -12.87 -14.50 -7.36
C THR A 91 -14.21 -15.01 -7.82
#